data_625d90ec7bee466656dc0da6ca00f652
#
_entry.id   625d90ec7bee466656dc0da6ca00f652
#
_cell.length_a   1.000
_cell.length_b   1.000
_cell.length_c   1.000
_cell.angle_alpha   90.00
_cell.angle_beta   90.00
_cell.angle_gamma   90.00
#
_symmetry.space_group_name_H-M   'P 1'
#
loop_
_entity.id
_entity.type
_entity.pdbx_description
1 polymer ?
#
loop_
_entity_poly.entity_id
_entity_poly.type
_entity_poly.pdbx_seq_one_letter_code
_entity_poly.pdbx_strand_id
1 'polypeptide(L)'
;MKNRKLARLFTALLCAVLVMMIFPITASADTGPKPSVRITFENLGDKECWGTLLSSKESTGPSSAWDGNEEDARHNGNENYSYQTFGYDIWKAFVDYDKQDEFYFLQEAWQINETKELAWTYYPPNEFKILLYFPETGEYAVSGVYERYAFDSYFTVNMEGVKLTVDYNEELSSDERINAYNSYNYRIEIMALVARIIITIIIEMAIALAFGYWEKKQLLLLAGMNAGTQIILNVLLNIINYNSGRIAFVLFYILFEIIVAIIEAIVLLVFLNKISVKQRKRWLIVVYVILANVVSFWSGLYLADWLPGIF
;
A
#
# COMPACT_ATOMS: atom_id res chain seq x y z
N MET A 1 40.42 21.13 5.00
CA MET A 1 40.28 19.81 5.66
C MET A 1 38.88 19.55 6.23
N LYS A 2 38.22 20.55 6.84
CA LYS A 2 36.89 20.42 7.52
C LYS A 2 35.78 20.00 6.53
N ASN A 3 35.75 20.52 5.31
CA ASN A 3 34.71 20.23 4.29
C ASN A 3 34.79 18.79 3.73
N ARG A 4 36.00 18.19 3.67
CA ARG A 4 36.16 16.78 3.21
C ARG A 4 35.64 15.76 4.23
N LYS A 5 35.74 16.08 5.55
CA LYS A 5 35.18 15.23 6.61
C LYS A 5 33.65 15.25 6.59
N LEU A 6 33.07 16.45 6.36
CA LEU A 6 31.60 16.63 6.26
C LEU A 6 31.01 15.91 5.05
N ALA A 7 31.68 16.05 3.88
CA ALA A 7 31.27 15.32 2.67
C ALA A 7 31.33 13.79 2.86
N ARG A 8 32.38 13.27 3.49
CA ARG A 8 32.50 11.83 3.80
C ARG A 8 31.42 11.35 4.76
N LEU A 9 31.06 12.15 5.78
CA LEU A 9 30.00 11.83 6.72
C LEU A 9 28.64 11.80 6.00
N PHE A 10 28.37 12.76 5.12
CA PHE A 10 27.16 12.81 4.31
C PHE A 10 27.05 11.62 3.35
N THR A 11 28.14 11.27 2.65
CA THR A 11 28.19 10.10 1.77
C THR A 11 27.98 8.82 2.57
N ALA A 12 28.60 8.68 3.75
CA ALA A 12 28.43 7.50 4.60
C ALA A 12 26.99 7.37 5.13
N LEU A 13 26.36 8.49 5.50
CA LEU A 13 24.95 8.51 5.94
C LEU A 13 24.01 8.13 4.79
N LEU A 14 24.23 8.69 3.60
CA LEU A 14 23.47 8.36 2.39
C LEU A 14 23.62 6.89 2.00
N CYS A 15 24.83 6.36 2.04
CA CYS A 15 25.08 4.94 1.80
C CYS A 15 24.43 4.05 2.86
N ALA A 16 24.45 4.44 4.14
CA ALA A 16 23.79 3.69 5.21
C ALA A 16 22.26 3.65 5.02
N VAL A 17 21.65 4.77 4.61
CA VAL A 17 20.21 4.83 4.30
C VAL A 17 19.88 3.94 3.09
N LEU A 18 20.67 4.01 2.01
CA LEU A 18 20.48 3.16 0.83
C LEU A 18 20.66 1.67 1.16
N VAL A 19 21.61 1.32 2.03
CA VAL A 19 21.81 -0.06 2.48
C VAL A 19 20.64 -0.54 3.33
N MET A 20 20.11 0.29 4.25
CA MET A 20 18.91 -0.07 5.04
C MET A 20 17.67 -0.32 4.15
N MET A 21 17.56 0.34 3.01
CA MET A 21 16.45 0.13 2.06
C MET A 21 16.53 -1.19 1.28
N ILE A 22 17.70 -1.83 1.23
CA ILE A 22 17.90 -3.10 0.51
C ILE A 22 17.48 -4.31 1.36
N PHE A 23 17.42 -4.16 2.68
CA PHE A 23 16.99 -5.24 3.56
C PHE A 23 15.47 -5.22 3.70
N PRO A 24 14.74 -6.23 3.18
CA PRO A 24 13.32 -6.38 3.48
C PRO A 24 13.19 -6.60 4.99
N ILE A 25 12.50 -5.70 5.68
CA ILE A 25 12.10 -5.94 7.07
C ILE A 25 10.96 -6.95 7.00
N THR A 26 11.28 -8.22 7.07
CA THR A 26 10.30 -9.27 7.31
C THR A 26 9.86 -9.16 8.78
N ALA A 27 8.93 -8.26 9.05
CA ALA A 27 8.24 -8.22 10.33
C ALA A 27 7.27 -9.41 10.36
N SER A 28 7.72 -10.53 10.88
CA SER A 28 6.91 -11.73 11.13
C SER A 28 6.14 -11.57 12.44
N ALA A 29 5.31 -10.54 12.54
CA ALA A 29 4.38 -10.37 13.67
C ALA A 29 2.95 -10.39 13.13
N ASP A 30 2.13 -11.24 13.70
CA ASP A 30 0.73 -11.47 13.31
C ASP A 30 -0.20 -10.27 13.56
N THR A 31 0.32 -9.21 14.16
CA THR A 31 -0.42 -8.01 14.58
C THR A 31 -0.39 -6.86 13.56
N GLY A 32 0.34 -6.97 12.45
CA GLY A 32 0.44 -5.93 11.42
C GLY A 32 -0.57 -6.09 10.28
N PRO A 33 -0.86 -5.01 9.50
CA PRO A 33 -1.62 -5.16 8.27
C PRO A 33 -0.96 -6.19 7.36
N LYS A 34 -1.80 -6.98 6.73
CA LYS A 34 -1.41 -8.02 5.78
C LYS A 34 -1.69 -7.50 4.37
N PRO A 35 -1.00 -8.06 3.36
CA PRO A 35 -1.33 -7.73 1.99
C PRO A 35 -2.79 -8.01 1.67
N SER A 36 -3.34 -7.26 0.70
CA SER A 36 -4.72 -7.44 0.26
C SER A 36 -4.85 -7.52 -1.27
N VAL A 37 -5.91 -8.19 -1.70
CA VAL A 37 -6.47 -8.11 -3.05
C VAL A 37 -7.91 -7.65 -2.94
N ARG A 38 -8.24 -6.56 -3.64
CA ARG A 38 -9.59 -6.01 -3.72
C ARG A 38 -10.02 -5.94 -5.15
N ILE A 39 -11.21 -6.47 -5.44
CA ILE A 39 -11.78 -6.52 -6.77
C ILE A 39 -13.15 -5.89 -6.73
N THR A 40 -13.34 -4.83 -7.49
CA THR A 40 -14.64 -4.18 -7.67
C THR A 40 -15.28 -4.70 -8.96
N PHE A 41 -16.57 -5.05 -8.90
CA PHE A 41 -17.32 -5.58 -10.02
C PHE A 41 -18.32 -4.55 -10.53
N GLU A 42 -18.15 -4.14 -11.78
CA GLU A 42 -19.08 -3.31 -12.53
C GLU A 42 -20.03 -4.21 -13.32
N ASN A 43 -21.29 -3.79 -13.46
CA ASN A 43 -22.33 -4.51 -14.22
C ASN A 43 -22.61 -5.96 -13.77
N LEU A 44 -22.35 -6.27 -12.48
CA LEU A 44 -22.58 -7.61 -11.91
C LEU A 44 -24.08 -7.99 -11.85
N GLY A 45 -24.99 -7.02 -11.89
CA GLY A 45 -26.42 -7.27 -11.66
C GLY A 45 -26.75 -7.49 -10.18
N ASP A 46 -27.97 -7.96 -9.90
CA ASP A 46 -28.47 -8.12 -8.52
C ASP A 46 -28.70 -9.58 -8.12
N LYS A 47 -28.39 -10.55 -9.01
CA LYS A 47 -28.46 -11.98 -8.67
C LYS A 47 -27.50 -12.30 -7.55
N GLU A 48 -27.88 -13.26 -6.71
CA GLU A 48 -26.96 -13.78 -5.70
C GLU A 48 -25.68 -14.29 -6.37
N CYS A 49 -24.56 -13.80 -5.91
CA CYS A 49 -23.26 -14.12 -6.47
C CYS A 49 -22.22 -14.22 -5.35
N TRP A 50 -21.47 -15.31 -5.39
CA TRP A 50 -20.33 -15.58 -4.52
C TRP A 50 -19.04 -15.57 -5.31
N GLY A 51 -17.98 -15.01 -4.74
CA GLY A 51 -16.68 -14.91 -5.39
C GLY A 51 -15.56 -15.44 -4.52
N THR A 52 -14.54 -16.00 -5.16
CA THR A 52 -13.30 -16.43 -4.53
C THR A 52 -12.10 -16.15 -5.43
N LEU A 53 -10.89 -16.28 -4.87
CA LEU A 53 -9.64 -16.30 -5.62
C LEU A 53 -9.07 -17.73 -5.55
N LEU A 54 -9.02 -18.40 -6.68
CA LEU A 54 -8.31 -19.68 -6.79
C LEU A 54 -6.80 -19.41 -6.79
N SER A 55 -6.06 -20.13 -5.99
CA SER A 55 -4.61 -19.96 -5.78
C SER A 55 -3.80 -20.94 -6.63
N SER A 56 -2.65 -20.49 -7.14
CA SER A 56 -1.66 -21.39 -7.76
C SER A 56 -0.93 -22.29 -6.74
N LYS A 57 -1.19 -22.12 -5.43
CA LYS A 57 -0.61 -22.91 -4.35
C LYS A 57 -1.69 -23.45 -3.43
N GLU A 58 -1.48 -24.64 -2.92
CA GLU A 58 -2.38 -25.32 -1.99
C GLU A 58 -2.60 -24.57 -0.66
N SER A 59 -1.71 -23.63 -0.32
CA SER A 59 -1.82 -22.83 0.90
C SER A 59 -1.12 -21.48 0.78
N THR A 60 -1.70 -20.48 1.44
CA THR A 60 -1.08 -19.17 1.67
C THR A 60 -0.61 -19.00 3.12
N GLY A 61 -0.67 -20.07 3.92
CA GLY A 61 -0.39 -20.10 5.35
C GLY A 61 -1.69 -20.17 6.16
N PRO A 62 -2.44 -19.05 6.31
CA PRO A 62 -3.70 -19.10 7.08
C PRO A 62 -4.82 -19.85 6.37
N SER A 63 -4.88 -19.79 5.04
CA SER A 63 -5.90 -20.44 4.23
C SER A 63 -5.27 -21.55 3.39
N SER A 64 -5.95 -22.71 3.32
CA SER A 64 -5.48 -23.91 2.63
C SER A 64 -6.59 -24.54 1.82
N ALA A 65 -6.21 -25.26 0.75
CA ALA A 65 -7.10 -26.10 0.00
C ALA A 65 -7.65 -27.25 0.88
N TRP A 66 -8.82 -27.75 0.50
CA TRP A 66 -9.40 -28.92 1.17
C TRP A 66 -8.59 -30.18 0.85
N ASP A 67 -8.22 -30.93 1.87
CA ASP A 67 -7.38 -32.12 1.78
C ASP A 67 -8.16 -33.40 1.35
N GLY A 68 -9.48 -33.29 1.15
CA GLY A 68 -10.35 -34.42 0.79
C GLY A 68 -10.95 -35.18 1.98
N ASN A 69 -10.62 -34.81 3.22
CA ASN A 69 -11.16 -35.43 4.40
C ASN A 69 -12.48 -34.78 4.84
N GLU A 70 -13.60 -35.50 4.77
CA GLU A 70 -14.92 -34.95 5.16
C GLU A 70 -15.04 -34.63 6.65
N GLU A 71 -14.26 -35.26 7.52
CA GLU A 71 -14.22 -34.92 8.95
C GLU A 71 -13.47 -33.57 9.15
N ASP A 72 -12.46 -33.31 8.38
CA ASP A 72 -11.70 -32.05 8.44
C ASP A 72 -12.36 -30.88 7.70
N ALA A 73 -13.24 -31.14 6.77
CA ALA A 73 -14.15 -30.14 6.22
C ALA A 73 -15.01 -29.47 7.31
N ARG A 74 -15.25 -30.19 8.41
CA ARG A 74 -15.96 -29.68 9.60
C ARG A 74 -15.03 -29.06 10.66
N HIS A 75 -13.70 -29.33 10.60
CA HIS A 75 -12.80 -29.10 11.74
C HIS A 75 -11.43 -28.54 11.38
N ASN A 76 -11.22 -28.01 10.16
CA ASN A 76 -9.92 -27.38 9.88
C ASN A 76 -9.68 -26.24 10.86
N GLY A 77 -9.12 -26.60 11.97
CA GLY A 77 -8.47 -25.99 13.14
C GLY A 77 -8.51 -24.49 13.40
N ASN A 78 -9.18 -23.74 12.55
CA ASN A 78 -9.51 -22.34 12.71
C ASN A 78 -11.03 -22.23 12.70
N GLU A 79 -11.64 -22.25 13.88
CA GLU A 79 -13.09 -22.16 14.11
C GLU A 79 -13.76 -20.94 13.43
N ASN A 80 -12.98 -20.08 12.77
CA ASN A 80 -13.43 -18.83 12.15
C ASN A 80 -13.54 -18.86 10.61
N TYR A 81 -13.09 -19.90 9.90
CA TYR A 81 -12.98 -19.91 8.44
C TYR A 81 -13.43 -21.20 7.78
N SER A 82 -14.55 -21.78 8.20
CA SER A 82 -15.15 -22.94 7.55
C SER A 82 -16.40 -22.51 6.75
N TYR A 83 -16.94 -23.44 5.91
CA TYR A 83 -18.22 -23.28 5.23
C TYR A 83 -19.36 -22.77 6.12
N GLN A 84 -19.19 -22.70 7.45
CA GLN A 84 -20.13 -22.08 8.40
C GLN A 84 -20.37 -20.59 8.12
N THR A 85 -19.43 -19.89 7.45
CA THR A 85 -19.58 -18.48 7.11
C THR A 85 -20.37 -18.25 5.82
N PHE A 86 -20.36 -19.19 4.87
CA PHE A 86 -21.04 -19.02 3.58
C PHE A 86 -21.89 -20.21 3.12
N GLY A 87 -22.01 -21.25 3.94
CA GLY A 87 -22.87 -22.41 3.71
C GLY A 87 -22.20 -23.53 2.92
N TYR A 88 -22.66 -24.76 3.19
CA TYR A 88 -22.09 -25.98 2.61
C TYR A 88 -22.24 -26.03 1.08
N ASP A 89 -23.38 -25.61 0.55
CA ASP A 89 -23.66 -25.70 -0.90
C ASP A 89 -22.71 -24.81 -1.70
N ILE A 90 -22.43 -23.61 -1.21
CA ILE A 90 -21.47 -22.68 -1.82
C ILE A 90 -20.05 -23.25 -1.73
N TRP A 91 -19.65 -23.72 -0.54
CA TRP A 91 -18.35 -24.36 -0.35
C TRP A 91 -18.18 -25.55 -1.29
N LYS A 92 -19.20 -26.42 -1.38
CA LYS A 92 -19.18 -27.60 -2.23
C LYS A 92 -19.04 -27.24 -3.71
N ALA A 93 -19.73 -26.18 -4.16
CA ALA A 93 -19.63 -25.70 -5.53
C ALA A 93 -18.18 -25.28 -5.88
N PHE A 94 -17.51 -24.54 -5.00
CA PHE A 94 -16.12 -24.16 -5.23
C PHE A 94 -15.13 -25.33 -5.15
N VAL A 95 -15.34 -26.28 -4.23
CA VAL A 95 -14.53 -27.50 -4.14
C VAL A 95 -14.69 -28.37 -5.39
N ASP A 96 -15.91 -28.49 -5.92
CA ASP A 96 -16.14 -29.27 -7.14
C ASP A 96 -15.53 -28.62 -8.38
N TYR A 97 -15.50 -27.28 -8.41
CA TYR A 97 -14.80 -26.53 -9.46
C TYR A 97 -13.27 -26.68 -9.36
N ASP A 98 -12.69 -26.60 -8.15
CA ASP A 98 -11.26 -26.78 -7.87
C ASP A 98 -10.72 -28.10 -8.48
N LYS A 99 -11.47 -29.19 -8.39
CA LYS A 99 -11.10 -30.48 -8.97
C LYS A 99 -10.95 -30.49 -10.50
N GLN A 100 -11.47 -29.46 -11.18
CA GLN A 100 -11.43 -29.32 -12.63
C GLN A 100 -10.41 -28.28 -13.10
N ASP A 101 -9.80 -27.57 -12.18
CA ASP A 101 -8.82 -26.51 -12.45
C ASP A 101 -7.43 -26.89 -11.86
N GLU A 102 -6.35 -26.30 -12.39
CA GLU A 102 -5.00 -26.43 -11.84
C GLU A 102 -4.73 -25.46 -10.69
N PHE A 103 -5.75 -24.70 -10.27
CA PHE A 103 -5.74 -23.72 -9.19
C PHE A 103 -6.63 -24.18 -8.05
N TYR A 104 -6.24 -23.89 -6.83
CA TYR A 104 -6.82 -24.40 -5.59
C TYR A 104 -7.78 -23.41 -4.95
N PHE A 105 -8.94 -23.89 -4.53
CA PHE A 105 -9.87 -23.16 -3.67
C PHE A 105 -9.39 -23.22 -2.22
N LEU A 106 -8.95 -22.10 -1.66
CA LEU A 106 -8.41 -22.02 -0.31
C LEU A 106 -9.49 -21.86 0.79
N GLN A 107 -10.72 -22.27 0.51
CA GLN A 107 -11.86 -22.28 1.42
C GLN A 107 -12.28 -20.88 1.93
N GLU A 108 -12.03 -19.84 1.15
CA GLU A 108 -12.44 -18.47 1.40
C GLU A 108 -13.36 -18.00 0.29
N ALA A 109 -14.56 -17.48 0.65
CA ALA A 109 -15.52 -16.95 -0.32
C ALA A 109 -16.30 -15.76 0.26
N TRP A 110 -16.72 -14.87 -0.62
CA TRP A 110 -17.44 -13.64 -0.28
C TRP A 110 -18.72 -13.52 -1.10
N GLN A 111 -19.81 -13.15 -0.43
CA GLN A 111 -21.02 -12.73 -1.11
C GLN A 111 -20.83 -11.32 -1.65
N ILE A 112 -20.93 -11.14 -2.96
CA ILE A 112 -20.54 -9.91 -3.65
C ILE A 112 -21.68 -9.18 -4.34
N ASN A 113 -22.88 -9.75 -4.37
CA ASN A 113 -24.03 -9.14 -5.06
C ASN A 113 -24.47 -7.81 -4.44
N GLU A 114 -24.28 -7.58 -3.13
CA GLU A 114 -24.61 -6.32 -2.46
C GLU A 114 -23.46 -5.31 -2.50
N THR A 115 -22.27 -5.75 -2.09
CA THR A 115 -21.10 -4.88 -1.98
C THR A 115 -20.46 -4.57 -3.32
N LYS A 116 -20.67 -5.40 -4.34
CA LYS A 116 -19.97 -5.37 -5.64
C LYS A 116 -18.44 -5.43 -5.46
N GLU A 117 -17.97 -5.96 -4.33
CA GLU A 117 -16.56 -6.04 -3.98
C GLU A 117 -16.20 -7.41 -3.39
N LEU A 118 -15.09 -7.99 -3.85
CA LEU A 118 -14.37 -9.09 -3.20
C LEU A 118 -13.12 -8.51 -2.54
N ALA A 119 -12.98 -8.67 -1.24
CA ALA A 119 -11.88 -8.11 -0.47
C ALA A 119 -11.17 -9.17 0.37
N TRP A 120 -10.10 -9.75 -0.16
CA TRP A 120 -9.24 -10.66 0.59
C TRP A 120 -8.10 -9.88 1.25
N THR A 121 -8.20 -9.68 2.56
CA THR A 121 -7.33 -8.77 3.32
C THR A 121 -6.31 -9.47 4.23
N TYR A 122 -6.26 -10.80 4.19
CA TYR A 122 -5.38 -11.59 5.05
C TYR A 122 -4.67 -12.69 4.27
N TYR A 123 -3.44 -12.41 3.84
CA TYR A 123 -2.62 -13.32 3.04
C TYR A 123 -3.31 -13.87 1.78
N PRO A 124 -3.83 -13.02 0.89
CA PRO A 124 -4.37 -13.46 -0.39
C PRO A 124 -3.30 -14.20 -1.21
N PRO A 125 -3.69 -15.09 -2.12
CA PRO A 125 -2.75 -15.72 -3.05
C PRO A 125 -1.99 -14.67 -3.86
N ASN A 126 -0.72 -14.95 -4.16
CA ASN A 126 0.10 -14.05 -4.98
C ASN A 126 -0.28 -14.13 -6.46
N GLU A 127 -0.49 -15.35 -6.94
CA GLU A 127 -0.98 -15.66 -8.28
C GLU A 127 -2.32 -16.37 -8.15
N PHE A 128 -3.33 -15.89 -8.90
CA PHE A 128 -4.71 -16.32 -8.71
C PHE A 128 -5.56 -16.21 -9.96
N LYS A 129 -6.68 -16.95 -9.96
CA LYS A 129 -7.82 -16.73 -10.85
C LYS A 129 -9.00 -16.22 -10.03
N ILE A 130 -9.82 -15.36 -10.62
CA ILE A 130 -11.09 -14.90 -10.04
C ILE A 130 -12.14 -15.91 -10.46
N LEU A 131 -12.88 -16.47 -9.50
CA LEU A 131 -13.99 -17.38 -9.74
C LEU A 131 -15.26 -16.84 -9.09
N LEU A 132 -16.31 -16.73 -9.86
CA LEU A 132 -17.65 -16.37 -9.41
C LEU A 132 -18.58 -17.57 -9.54
N TYR A 133 -19.52 -17.70 -8.61
CA TYR A 133 -20.57 -18.70 -8.60
C TYR A 133 -21.92 -18.05 -8.37
N PHE A 134 -22.92 -18.45 -9.15
CA PHE A 134 -24.30 -17.98 -9.11
C PHE A 134 -25.21 -19.13 -8.63
N PRO A 135 -25.58 -19.19 -7.35
CA PRO A 135 -26.32 -20.34 -6.78
C PRO A 135 -27.67 -20.60 -7.42
N GLU A 136 -28.38 -19.53 -7.85
CA GLU A 136 -29.71 -19.66 -8.45
C GLU A 136 -29.71 -20.45 -9.77
N THR A 137 -28.62 -20.37 -10.54
CA THR A 137 -28.50 -21.01 -11.85
C THR A 137 -27.47 -22.13 -11.89
N GLY A 138 -26.61 -22.22 -10.84
CA GLY A 138 -25.49 -23.16 -10.81
C GLY A 138 -24.36 -22.82 -11.78
N GLU A 139 -24.33 -21.58 -12.29
CA GLU A 139 -23.35 -21.11 -13.26
C GLU A 139 -22.13 -20.51 -12.61
N TYR A 140 -21.01 -20.54 -13.35
CA TYR A 140 -19.72 -19.96 -12.95
C TYR A 140 -19.24 -18.96 -14.00
N ALA A 141 -18.41 -18.02 -13.54
CA ALA A 141 -17.57 -17.21 -14.41
C ALA A 141 -16.13 -17.24 -13.88
N VAL A 142 -15.15 -17.43 -14.75
CA VAL A 142 -13.74 -17.55 -14.39
C VAL A 142 -12.88 -16.59 -15.18
N SER A 143 -11.82 -16.11 -14.56
CA SER A 143 -10.81 -15.27 -15.21
C SER A 143 -9.64 -16.07 -15.79
N GLY A 144 -8.75 -15.38 -16.50
CA GLY A 144 -7.37 -15.80 -16.68
C GLY A 144 -6.58 -15.67 -15.36
N VAL A 145 -5.27 -15.92 -15.44
CA VAL A 145 -4.36 -15.82 -14.29
C VAL A 145 -3.95 -14.37 -14.08
N TYR A 146 -4.01 -13.91 -12.85
CA TYR A 146 -3.56 -12.60 -12.38
C TYR A 146 -2.52 -12.75 -11.29
N GLU A 147 -1.67 -11.73 -11.15
CA GLU A 147 -0.70 -11.64 -10.06
C GLU A 147 -0.96 -10.39 -9.23
N ARG A 148 -0.71 -10.50 -7.94
CA ARG A 148 -0.69 -9.36 -7.04
C ARG A 148 0.51 -8.47 -7.36
N TYR A 149 0.28 -7.19 -7.59
CA TYR A 149 1.29 -6.24 -8.08
C TYR A 149 1.78 -5.24 -7.02
N ALA A 150 1.07 -5.14 -5.91
CA ALA A 150 1.40 -4.26 -4.78
C ALA A 150 1.08 -4.95 -3.45
N PHE A 151 1.41 -4.31 -2.33
CA PHE A 151 0.99 -4.76 -1.01
C PHE A 151 -0.54 -4.82 -0.94
N ASP A 152 -1.22 -3.75 -1.34
CA ASP A 152 -2.65 -3.73 -1.59
C ASP A 152 -2.88 -3.61 -3.09
N SER A 153 -3.41 -4.66 -3.70
CA SER A 153 -3.66 -4.75 -5.13
C SER A 153 -5.14 -4.54 -5.42
N TYR A 154 -5.45 -3.56 -6.25
CA TYR A 154 -6.81 -3.18 -6.62
C TYR A 154 -7.09 -3.54 -8.06
N PHE A 155 -8.17 -4.26 -8.30
CA PHE A 155 -8.63 -4.64 -9.62
C PHE A 155 -10.07 -4.17 -9.84
N THR A 156 -10.42 -3.90 -11.07
CA THR A 156 -11.81 -3.69 -11.49
C THR A 156 -12.14 -4.67 -12.60
N VAL A 157 -13.33 -5.26 -12.51
CA VAL A 157 -13.88 -6.22 -13.45
C VAL A 157 -15.16 -5.63 -14.02
N ASN A 158 -15.29 -5.59 -15.34
CA ASN A 158 -16.57 -5.33 -15.99
C ASN A 158 -17.20 -6.68 -16.38
N MET A 159 -18.39 -6.97 -15.84
CA MET A 159 -19.12 -8.21 -16.10
C MET A 159 -19.92 -8.21 -17.42
N GLU A 160 -19.94 -7.09 -18.14
CA GLU A 160 -20.60 -7.00 -19.44
C GLU A 160 -19.91 -7.91 -20.47
N GLY A 161 -20.66 -8.84 -21.04
CA GLY A 161 -20.15 -9.79 -22.03
C GLY A 161 -19.46 -11.03 -21.46
N VAL A 162 -19.27 -11.11 -20.12
CA VAL A 162 -18.72 -12.30 -19.47
C VAL A 162 -19.73 -13.45 -19.58
N LYS A 163 -19.25 -14.59 -20.07
CA LYS A 163 -20.07 -15.79 -20.22
C LYS A 163 -20.16 -16.54 -18.92
N LEU A 164 -21.39 -16.90 -18.54
CA LEU A 164 -21.67 -17.81 -17.43
C LEU A 164 -21.82 -19.23 -18.00
N THR A 165 -21.22 -20.23 -17.35
CA THR A 165 -21.29 -21.61 -17.78
C THR A 165 -21.47 -22.57 -16.60
N VAL A 166 -22.18 -23.67 -16.81
CA VAL A 166 -22.27 -24.81 -15.90
C VAL A 166 -21.26 -25.91 -16.25
N ASP A 167 -20.66 -25.84 -17.43
CA ASP A 167 -19.67 -26.80 -17.93
C ASP A 167 -18.25 -26.30 -17.68
N TYR A 168 -17.57 -26.90 -16.72
CA TYR A 168 -16.17 -26.57 -16.38
C TYR A 168 -15.19 -26.86 -17.51
N ASN A 169 -15.52 -27.74 -18.45
CA ASN A 169 -14.64 -28.13 -19.54
C ASN A 169 -14.86 -27.26 -20.80
N GLU A 170 -15.77 -26.29 -20.72
CA GLU A 170 -16.02 -25.40 -21.85
C GLU A 170 -14.80 -24.51 -22.10
N GLU A 171 -14.22 -24.60 -23.29
CA GLU A 171 -13.14 -23.69 -23.72
C GLU A 171 -13.71 -22.29 -23.98
N LEU A 172 -13.54 -21.39 -23.01
CA LEU A 172 -13.91 -19.98 -23.13
C LEU A 172 -12.81 -19.20 -23.83
N SER A 173 -13.20 -18.37 -24.79
CA SER A 173 -12.30 -17.36 -25.38
C SER A 173 -11.93 -16.29 -24.34
N SER A 174 -10.87 -15.52 -24.62
CA SER A 174 -10.44 -14.44 -23.71
C SER A 174 -11.53 -13.39 -23.46
N ASP A 175 -12.38 -13.15 -24.45
CA ASP A 175 -13.45 -12.15 -24.39
C ASP A 175 -14.66 -12.63 -23.58
N GLU A 176 -14.81 -13.95 -23.41
CA GLU A 176 -15.89 -14.58 -22.64
C GLU A 176 -15.51 -14.74 -21.17
N ARG A 177 -14.22 -14.66 -20.84
CA ARG A 177 -13.72 -14.76 -19.46
C ARG A 177 -13.85 -13.44 -18.71
N ILE A 178 -13.83 -13.54 -17.38
CA ILE A 178 -13.62 -12.37 -16.53
C ILE A 178 -12.30 -11.70 -16.91
N ASN A 179 -12.37 -10.41 -17.23
CA ASN A 179 -11.20 -9.60 -17.55
C ASN A 179 -11.06 -8.49 -16.49
N ALA A 180 -9.97 -8.53 -15.74
CA ALA A 180 -9.68 -7.60 -14.67
C ALA A 180 -8.54 -6.65 -15.07
N TYR A 181 -8.67 -5.38 -14.73
CA TYR A 181 -7.61 -4.40 -14.92
C TYR A 181 -7.19 -3.74 -13.61
N ASN A 182 -5.93 -3.34 -13.53
CA ASN A 182 -5.41 -2.66 -12.35
C ASN A 182 -6.12 -1.32 -12.15
N SER A 183 -6.72 -1.14 -10.99
CA SER A 183 -7.47 0.08 -10.63
C SER A 183 -6.84 0.85 -9.46
N TYR A 184 -5.54 0.69 -9.24
CA TYR A 184 -4.81 1.44 -8.23
C TYR A 184 -4.87 2.95 -8.49
N ASN A 185 -5.26 3.72 -7.49
CA ASN A 185 -5.54 5.15 -7.68
C ASN A 185 -4.31 6.04 -7.52
N TYR A 186 -3.39 5.99 -8.48
CA TYR A 186 -2.19 6.84 -8.52
C TYR A 186 -2.49 8.35 -8.48
N ARG A 187 -3.66 8.79 -8.94
CA ARG A 187 -4.01 10.24 -8.94
C ARG A 187 -4.16 10.76 -7.52
N ILE A 188 -4.81 10.02 -6.64
CA ILE A 188 -4.98 10.42 -5.24
C ILE A 188 -3.61 10.47 -4.56
N GLU A 189 -2.75 9.48 -4.78
CA GLU A 189 -1.40 9.49 -4.21
C GLU A 189 -0.54 10.66 -4.66
N ILE A 190 -0.57 10.98 -5.97
CA ILE A 190 0.16 12.14 -6.50
C ILE A 190 -0.39 13.44 -5.90
N MET A 191 -1.71 13.59 -5.82
CA MET A 191 -2.32 14.77 -5.20
C MET A 191 -1.96 14.90 -3.72
N ALA A 192 -1.98 13.80 -3.00
CA ALA A 192 -1.58 13.73 -1.60
C ALA A 192 -0.10 14.11 -1.41
N LEU A 193 0.79 13.61 -2.25
CA LEU A 193 2.20 13.95 -2.28
C LEU A 193 2.41 15.46 -2.50
N VAL A 194 1.76 16.03 -3.51
CA VAL A 194 1.87 17.47 -3.81
C VAL A 194 1.33 18.31 -2.66
N ALA A 195 0.18 17.93 -2.08
CA ALA A 195 -0.40 18.65 -0.95
C ALA A 195 0.53 18.64 0.27
N ARG A 196 1.13 17.50 0.60
CA ARG A 196 2.12 17.38 1.70
C ARG A 196 3.31 18.31 1.49
N ILE A 197 3.92 18.27 0.32
CA ILE A 197 5.09 19.13 0.01
C ILE A 197 4.73 20.61 0.19
N ILE A 198 3.58 21.05 -0.35
CA ILE A 198 3.15 22.45 -0.26
C ILE A 198 2.90 22.85 1.21
N ILE A 199 2.19 22.03 1.97
CA ILE A 199 1.85 22.33 3.37
C ILE A 199 3.12 22.40 4.22
N THR A 200 4.03 21.42 4.07
CA THR A 200 5.31 21.42 4.79
C THR A 200 6.11 22.69 4.50
N ILE A 201 6.26 23.07 3.23
CA ILE A 201 6.98 24.29 2.85
C ILE A 201 6.31 25.53 3.47
N ILE A 202 4.99 25.65 3.44
CA ILE A 202 4.27 26.79 4.04
C ILE A 202 4.53 26.88 5.54
N ILE A 203 4.43 25.76 6.26
CA ILE A 203 4.65 25.73 7.72
C ILE A 203 6.09 26.11 8.07
N GLU A 204 7.05 25.49 7.41
CA GLU A 204 8.47 25.74 7.70
C GLU A 204 8.90 27.15 7.31
N MET A 205 8.36 27.69 6.23
CA MET A 205 8.57 29.09 5.85
C MET A 205 7.95 30.05 6.87
N ALA A 206 6.75 29.77 7.40
CA ALA A 206 6.14 30.59 8.45
C ALA A 206 7.00 30.59 9.72
N ILE A 207 7.52 29.43 10.13
CA ILE A 207 8.45 29.31 11.25
C ILE A 207 9.76 30.07 10.96
N ALA A 208 10.31 29.96 9.75
CA ALA A 208 11.50 30.71 9.34
C ALA A 208 11.32 32.22 9.51
N LEU A 209 10.19 32.75 9.07
CA LEU A 209 9.84 34.19 9.25
C LEU A 209 9.75 34.53 10.74
N ALA A 210 9.17 33.69 11.59
CA ALA A 210 9.11 33.92 13.04
C ALA A 210 10.50 33.92 13.69
N PHE A 211 11.45 33.14 13.17
CA PHE A 211 12.86 33.17 13.58
C PHE A 211 13.64 34.35 13.02
N GLY A 212 13.01 35.18 12.20
CA GLY A 212 13.60 36.40 11.63
C GLY A 212 14.49 36.16 10.41
N TYR A 213 14.22 35.10 9.64
CA TYR A 213 14.83 34.88 8.32
C TYR A 213 13.98 35.56 7.25
N TRP A 214 14.25 36.83 7.01
CA TRP A 214 13.47 37.70 6.10
C TRP A 214 14.19 37.98 4.77
N GLU A 215 15.48 37.65 4.67
CA GLU A 215 16.26 37.93 3.48
C GLU A 215 15.87 36.97 2.35
N LYS A 216 15.64 37.48 1.14
CA LYS A 216 15.27 36.70 -0.03
C LYS A 216 16.18 35.50 -0.26
N LYS A 217 17.50 35.63 -0.05
CA LYS A 217 18.46 34.53 -0.21
C LYS A 217 18.30 33.46 0.84
N GLN A 218 17.95 33.80 2.09
CA GLN A 218 17.65 32.88 3.16
C GLN A 218 16.38 32.07 2.83
N LEU A 219 15.31 32.80 2.45
CA LEU A 219 14.03 32.17 2.12
C LEU A 219 14.14 31.21 0.92
N LEU A 220 14.91 31.60 -0.12
CA LEU A 220 15.16 30.73 -1.27
C LEU A 220 15.95 29.46 -0.90
N LEU A 221 16.98 29.62 -0.04
CA LEU A 221 17.72 28.44 0.45
C LEU A 221 16.84 27.52 1.24
N LEU A 222 16.03 28.05 2.18
CA LEU A 222 15.12 27.27 3.01
C LEU A 222 14.06 26.58 2.16
N ALA A 223 13.36 27.32 1.29
CA ALA A 223 12.33 26.74 0.43
C ALA A 223 12.88 25.69 -0.54
N GLY A 224 14.04 25.94 -1.14
CA GLY A 224 14.67 25.00 -2.06
C GLY A 224 15.17 23.73 -1.37
N MET A 225 15.70 23.86 -0.15
CA MET A 225 16.14 22.73 0.66
C MET A 225 14.93 21.87 1.07
N ASN A 226 13.89 22.49 1.63
CA ASN A 226 12.68 21.80 2.05
C ASN A 226 11.96 21.14 0.87
N ALA A 227 11.85 21.82 -0.28
CA ALA A 227 11.29 21.20 -1.48
C ALA A 227 12.10 19.96 -1.89
N GLY A 228 13.43 20.04 -1.89
CA GLY A 228 14.30 18.92 -2.26
C GLY A 228 14.19 17.74 -1.29
N THR A 229 14.26 17.98 0.02
CA THR A 229 14.17 16.95 1.04
C THR A 229 12.79 16.31 1.04
N GLN A 230 11.71 17.07 0.95
CA GLN A 230 10.34 16.57 0.95
C GLN A 230 9.99 15.80 -0.34
N ILE A 231 10.47 16.19 -1.50
CA ILE A 231 10.29 15.40 -2.73
C ILE A 231 10.93 14.02 -2.58
N ILE A 232 12.19 13.98 -2.14
CA ILE A 232 12.92 12.72 -1.96
C ILE A 232 12.22 11.85 -0.91
N LEU A 233 11.91 12.40 0.25
CA LEU A 233 11.26 11.72 1.35
C LEU A 233 9.92 11.09 0.90
N ASN A 234 9.05 11.87 0.29
CA ASN A 234 7.72 11.38 -0.09
C ASN A 234 7.76 10.36 -1.24
N VAL A 235 8.66 10.50 -2.21
CA VAL A 235 8.86 9.48 -3.26
C VAL A 235 9.29 8.16 -2.64
N LEU A 236 10.25 8.18 -1.71
CA LEU A 236 10.72 6.97 -1.02
C LEU A 236 9.60 6.33 -0.18
N LEU A 237 8.83 7.14 0.54
CA LEU A 237 7.71 6.67 1.35
C LEU A 237 6.61 6.04 0.50
N ASN A 238 6.27 6.61 -0.65
CA ASN A 238 5.29 6.02 -1.57
C ASN A 238 5.77 4.66 -2.10
N ILE A 239 7.05 4.52 -2.46
CA ILE A 239 7.63 3.24 -2.87
C ILE A 239 7.53 2.21 -1.74
N ILE A 240 7.80 2.61 -0.49
CA ILE A 240 7.71 1.73 0.67
C ILE A 240 6.25 1.32 0.92
N ASN A 241 5.31 2.26 0.87
CA ASN A 241 3.89 1.98 1.04
C ASN A 241 3.39 0.98 -0.01
N TYR A 242 3.71 1.23 -1.27
CA TYR A 242 3.33 0.38 -2.39
C TYR A 242 3.82 -1.07 -2.25
N ASN A 243 5.06 -1.26 -1.78
CA ASN A 243 5.67 -2.59 -1.70
C ASN A 243 5.47 -3.29 -0.34
N SER A 244 5.34 -2.53 0.76
CA SER A 244 5.43 -3.05 2.12
C SER A 244 4.28 -2.62 3.03
N GLY A 245 3.37 -1.78 2.54
CA GLY A 245 2.16 -1.34 3.22
C GLY A 245 2.36 -0.29 4.31
N ARG A 246 1.24 0.07 4.94
CA ARG A 246 1.13 1.24 5.82
C ARG A 246 2.02 1.20 7.07
N ILE A 247 2.25 0.05 7.68
CA ILE A 247 3.14 -0.02 8.88
C ILE A 247 4.58 0.31 8.51
N ALA A 248 5.09 -0.27 7.43
CA ALA A 248 6.42 0.06 6.94
C ALA A 248 6.53 1.55 6.62
N PHE A 249 5.53 2.11 5.93
CA PHE A 249 5.43 3.54 5.67
C PHE A 249 5.59 4.38 6.95
N VAL A 250 4.80 4.11 8.01
CA VAL A 250 4.84 4.88 9.26
C VAL A 250 6.21 4.79 9.94
N LEU A 251 6.80 3.61 10.01
CA LEU A 251 8.12 3.41 10.62
C LEU A 251 9.22 4.17 9.86
N PHE A 252 9.22 4.06 8.52
CA PHE A 252 10.18 4.77 7.69
C PHE A 252 9.93 6.27 7.65
N TYR A 253 8.68 6.72 7.76
CA TYR A 253 8.35 8.13 7.86
C TYR A 253 9.03 8.78 9.07
N ILE A 254 8.89 8.19 10.27
CA ILE A 254 9.56 8.68 11.48
C ILE A 254 11.09 8.70 11.30
N LEU A 255 11.65 7.64 10.76
CA LEU A 255 13.10 7.54 10.54
C LEU A 255 13.61 8.59 9.55
N PHE A 256 12.93 8.75 8.44
CA PHE A 256 13.35 9.68 7.39
C PHE A 256 13.19 11.14 7.78
N GLU A 257 12.16 11.50 8.56
CA GLU A 257 12.02 12.85 9.11
C GLU A 257 13.19 13.23 10.03
N ILE A 258 13.68 12.28 10.84
CA ILE A 258 14.88 12.51 11.65
C ILE A 258 16.10 12.73 10.74
N ILE A 259 16.25 11.96 9.68
CA ILE A 259 17.34 12.09 8.72
C ILE A 259 17.27 13.42 7.99
N VAL A 260 16.09 13.83 7.55
CA VAL A 260 15.81 15.11 6.92
C VAL A 260 16.22 16.24 7.84
N ALA A 261 15.77 16.24 9.09
CA ALA A 261 16.14 17.27 10.07
C ALA A 261 17.67 17.38 10.28
N ILE A 262 18.38 16.27 10.29
CA ILE A 262 19.84 16.24 10.40
C ILE A 262 20.49 16.86 9.14
N ILE A 263 20.02 16.48 7.95
CA ILE A 263 20.54 17.00 6.67
C ILE A 263 20.32 18.52 6.60
N GLU A 264 19.13 18.98 6.94
CA GLU A 264 18.75 20.39 6.95
C GLU A 264 19.59 21.19 7.95
N ALA A 265 19.76 20.66 9.16
CA ALA A 265 20.63 21.30 10.16
C ALA A 265 22.07 21.46 9.63
N ILE A 266 22.64 20.43 9.01
CA ILE A 266 23.98 20.47 8.45
C ILE A 266 24.08 21.51 7.33
N VAL A 267 23.14 21.49 6.38
CA VAL A 267 23.11 22.43 5.24
C VAL A 267 22.98 23.87 5.73
N LEU A 268 22.05 24.13 6.64
CA LEU A 268 21.83 25.48 7.15
C LEU A 268 22.98 25.98 8.01
N LEU A 269 23.59 25.15 8.83
CA LEU A 269 24.80 25.52 9.60
C LEU A 269 26.00 25.89 8.70
N VAL A 270 26.06 25.28 7.50
CA VAL A 270 27.14 25.56 6.53
C VAL A 270 26.86 26.78 5.67
N PHE A 271 25.64 26.95 5.18
CA PHE A 271 25.32 27.88 4.12
C PHE A 271 24.57 29.13 4.62
N LEU A 272 23.66 29.02 5.60
CA LEU A 272 22.76 30.11 5.97
C LEU A 272 23.50 31.37 6.39
N ASN A 273 24.51 31.27 7.27
CA ASN A 273 25.31 32.44 7.70
C ASN A 273 26.22 33.00 6.61
N LYS A 274 26.55 32.22 5.56
CA LYS A 274 27.37 32.72 4.44
C LYS A 274 26.58 33.65 3.51
N ILE A 275 25.27 33.44 3.42
CA ILE A 275 24.40 34.20 2.53
C ILE A 275 23.63 35.31 3.26
N SER A 276 23.67 35.29 4.60
CA SER A 276 22.95 36.24 5.46
C SER A 276 23.77 37.52 5.68
N VAL A 277 23.12 38.68 5.56
CA VAL A 277 23.71 39.99 5.94
C VAL A 277 23.95 40.02 7.46
N LYS A 278 22.97 39.53 8.24
CA LYS A 278 23.08 39.41 9.70
C LYS A 278 23.29 37.97 10.10
N GLN A 279 24.49 37.67 10.63
CA GLN A 279 24.80 36.34 11.11
C GLN A 279 23.96 35.98 12.33
N ARG A 280 23.51 34.73 12.38
CA ARG A 280 22.78 34.14 13.51
C ARG A 280 23.65 33.21 14.31
N LYS A 281 23.36 33.11 15.60
CA LYS A 281 24.02 32.10 16.47
C LYS A 281 23.70 30.71 15.98
N ARG A 282 24.68 29.84 15.86
CA ARG A 282 24.53 28.48 15.31
C ARG A 282 23.45 27.63 16.02
N TRP A 283 23.34 27.76 17.35
CA TRP A 283 22.33 27.06 18.10
C TRP A 283 20.90 27.45 17.73
N LEU A 284 20.66 28.73 17.36
CA LEU A 284 19.33 29.18 16.88
C LEU A 284 18.95 28.55 15.56
N ILE A 285 19.93 28.26 14.68
CA ILE A 285 19.69 27.52 13.45
C ILE A 285 19.25 26.09 13.77
N VAL A 286 19.90 25.42 14.72
CA VAL A 286 19.52 24.07 15.14
C VAL A 286 18.12 24.05 15.75
N VAL A 287 17.83 25.00 16.65
CA VAL A 287 16.48 25.11 17.27
C VAL A 287 15.40 25.38 16.20
N TYR A 288 15.69 26.21 15.22
CA TYR A 288 14.78 26.44 14.09
C TYR A 288 14.48 25.13 13.35
N VAL A 289 15.52 24.39 12.94
CA VAL A 289 15.36 23.14 12.20
C VAL A 289 14.53 22.13 12.99
N ILE A 290 14.86 21.94 14.28
CA ILE A 290 14.12 21.00 15.11
C ILE A 290 12.65 21.42 15.22
N LEU A 291 12.40 22.68 15.52
CA LEU A 291 11.02 23.17 15.69
C LEU A 291 10.23 23.09 14.37
N ALA A 292 10.84 23.49 13.25
CA ALA A 292 10.21 23.46 11.94
C ALA A 292 9.83 22.01 11.55
N ASN A 293 10.77 21.07 11.65
CA ASN A 293 10.51 19.66 11.34
C ASN A 293 9.50 19.01 12.30
N VAL A 294 9.57 19.29 13.60
CA VAL A 294 8.58 18.75 14.57
C VAL A 294 7.18 19.27 14.27
N VAL A 295 7.01 20.57 13.98
CA VAL A 295 5.69 21.15 13.69
C VAL A 295 5.16 20.64 12.34
N SER A 296 6.00 20.55 11.31
CA SER A 296 5.59 20.01 10.00
C SER A 296 5.22 18.55 10.08
N PHE A 297 5.97 17.73 10.81
CA PHE A 297 5.67 16.31 11.07
C PHE A 297 4.31 16.11 11.75
N TRP A 298 4.06 16.80 12.87
CA TRP A 298 2.77 16.73 13.57
C TRP A 298 1.61 17.23 12.72
N SER A 299 1.83 18.30 11.95
CA SER A 299 0.82 18.82 11.02
C SER A 299 0.52 17.83 9.91
N GLY A 300 1.54 17.13 9.40
CA GLY A 300 1.40 16.05 8.43
C GLY A 300 0.54 14.90 8.96
N LEU A 301 0.85 14.40 10.17
CA LEU A 301 0.07 13.35 10.82
C LEU A 301 -1.39 13.77 11.06
N TYR A 302 -1.62 14.99 11.52
CA TYR A 302 -2.98 15.49 11.77
C TYR A 302 -3.80 15.63 10.48
N LEU A 303 -3.15 16.09 9.41
CA LEU A 303 -3.79 16.19 8.09
C LEU A 303 -4.12 14.82 7.49
N ALA A 304 -3.34 13.81 7.81
CA ALA A 304 -3.59 12.44 7.39
C ALA A 304 -4.91 11.88 7.91
N ASP A 305 -5.25 12.20 9.15
CA ASP A 305 -6.52 11.78 9.74
C ASP A 305 -7.72 12.54 9.16
N TRP A 306 -7.49 13.76 8.67
CA TRP A 306 -8.55 14.64 8.15
C TRP A 306 -8.83 14.49 6.66
N LEU A 307 -7.84 14.08 5.89
CA LEU A 307 -7.93 13.90 4.44
C LEU A 307 -7.64 12.42 4.09
N PRO A 308 -8.68 11.56 4.08
CA PRO A 308 -8.53 10.16 3.70
C PRO A 308 -7.88 10.06 2.31
N GLY A 309 -6.81 9.29 2.19
CA GLY A 309 -6.05 9.13 0.96
C GLY A 309 -4.79 10.00 0.86
N ILE A 310 -4.46 10.79 1.89
CA ILE A 310 -3.19 11.51 1.95
C ILE A 310 -2.05 10.66 2.55
N PHE A 311 -2.39 9.52 3.16
CA PHE A 311 -1.43 8.53 3.67
C PHE A 311 -1.89 7.13 3.35
#